data_8f59d10e23b51c5418ea6347b0cd43c6
#
_entry.id   8f59d10e23b51c5418ea6347b0cd43c6
#
_cell.length_a   1.000
_cell.length_b   1.000
_cell.length_c   1.000
_cell.angle_alpha   90.00
_cell.angle_beta   90.00
_cell.angle_gamma   90.00
#
_symmetry.space_group_name_H-M   'P 1'
#
loop_
_entity.id
_entity.type
_entity.pdbx_description
1 polymer ?
#
loop_
_entity_poly.entity_id
_entity_poly.type
_entity_poly.pdbx_seq_one_letter_code
_entity_poly.pdbx_strand_id
1 'polypeptide(L)'
;FRSGISAIVKDMLQLPIRHTADYLFACSDKAGRWLYGEKATKQPNYWMIPNGVDLNRFAFCEEKRQQMRQELGIAKDTFVLGHIGRLTVPKNHQFLVELFAEYHKENPNSRLLLVGDGELFETVQQQCTQLGISDSVIMVGSKTNTEDYYQVMDVFVFPSLWEGLPVSVVEAQANGLPCLLSDVITHDVDLTDKVKYLTLTDKKVWLCDVANLQRKHRI
;
A
#
# COMPACT_ATOMS: atom_id res chain seq x y z
N PHE A 1 -9.37 -6.59 -14.05
CA PHE A 1 -10.21 -7.15 -15.12
C PHE A 1 -11.33 -6.17 -15.43
N ARG A 2 -11.29 -5.56 -16.62
CA ARG A 2 -12.41 -4.79 -17.14
C ARG A 2 -13.34 -5.75 -17.84
N SER A 3 -14.52 -5.99 -17.30
CA SER A 3 -15.58 -6.74 -17.97
C SER A 3 -16.90 -5.96 -17.89
N GLY A 4 -17.64 -5.97 -18.99
CA GLY A 4 -18.98 -5.38 -19.07
C GLY A 4 -19.07 -4.06 -19.84
N ILE A 5 -20.30 -3.58 -20.04
CA ILE A 5 -20.66 -2.36 -20.80
C ILE A 5 -19.91 -1.12 -20.30
N SER A 6 -19.67 -1.02 -18.99
CA SER A 6 -18.96 0.12 -18.38
C SER A 6 -17.48 0.22 -18.83
N ALA A 7 -16.85 -0.91 -19.14
CA ALA A 7 -15.47 -0.93 -19.65
C ALA A 7 -15.41 -0.39 -21.09
N ILE A 8 -16.35 -0.83 -21.93
CA ILE A 8 -16.46 -0.39 -23.33
C ILE A 8 -16.75 1.12 -23.40
N VAL A 9 -17.65 1.63 -22.56
CA VAL A 9 -17.97 3.07 -22.50
C VAL A 9 -16.74 3.87 -22.05
N LYS A 10 -15.97 3.42 -21.05
CA LYS A 10 -14.74 4.08 -20.62
C LYS A 10 -13.67 4.10 -21.74
N ASP A 11 -13.50 2.98 -22.43
CA ASP A 11 -12.53 2.89 -23.54
C ASP A 11 -12.95 3.81 -24.71
N MET A 12 -14.24 3.89 -25.04
CA MET A 12 -14.77 4.84 -26.02
C MET A 12 -14.54 6.29 -25.61
N LEU A 13 -14.73 6.64 -24.34
CA LEU A 13 -14.48 8.00 -23.84
C LEU A 13 -12.99 8.36 -23.79
N GLN A 14 -12.10 7.38 -23.66
CA GLN A 14 -10.65 7.60 -23.65
C GLN A 14 -10.05 7.79 -25.06
N LEU A 15 -10.65 7.18 -26.08
CA LEU A 15 -10.16 7.25 -27.46
C LEU A 15 -9.98 8.69 -28.00
N PRO A 16 -10.90 9.65 -27.76
CA PRO A 16 -10.73 11.01 -28.26
C PRO A 16 -9.60 11.79 -27.57
N ILE A 17 -9.28 11.50 -26.31
CA ILE A 17 -8.33 12.29 -25.49
C ILE A 17 -6.99 12.45 -26.21
N ARG A 18 -6.44 11.39 -26.78
CA ARG A 18 -5.15 11.40 -27.51
C ARG A 18 -5.16 12.23 -28.80
N HIS A 19 -6.34 12.61 -29.29
CA HIS A 19 -6.51 13.37 -30.53
C HIS A 19 -6.98 14.82 -30.29
N THR A 20 -7.54 15.10 -29.10
CA THR A 20 -8.11 16.39 -28.73
C THR A 20 -7.28 17.18 -27.73
N ALA A 21 -6.38 16.49 -26.99
CA ALA A 21 -5.50 17.13 -26.02
C ALA A 21 -4.22 17.62 -26.68
N ASP A 22 -3.80 18.85 -26.38
CA ASP A 22 -2.55 19.46 -26.87
C ASP A 22 -1.34 18.75 -26.24
N TYR A 23 -1.44 18.32 -24.96
CA TYR A 23 -0.39 17.64 -24.22
C TYR A 23 -0.96 16.41 -23.49
N LEU A 24 -0.17 15.34 -23.44
CA LEU A 24 -0.49 14.09 -22.79
C LEU A 24 0.48 13.86 -21.63
N PHE A 25 -0.04 13.64 -20.42
CA PHE A 25 0.76 13.41 -19.23
C PHE A 25 0.43 12.07 -18.59
N ALA A 26 1.45 11.36 -18.12
CA ALA A 26 1.27 10.14 -17.33
C ALA A 26 2.31 10.05 -16.21
N CYS A 27 1.95 9.40 -15.09
CA CYS A 27 2.83 9.24 -13.95
C CYS A 27 3.78 8.02 -14.06
N SER A 28 3.56 7.13 -15.03
CA SER A 28 4.43 6.01 -15.36
C SER A 28 4.26 5.59 -16.82
N ASP A 29 5.24 4.88 -17.35
CA ASP A 29 5.18 4.32 -18.73
C ASP A 29 3.96 3.40 -18.90
N LYS A 30 3.70 2.53 -17.91
CA LYS A 30 2.54 1.62 -17.91
C LYS A 30 1.22 2.40 -17.94
N ALA A 31 1.10 3.48 -17.16
CA ALA A 31 -0.09 4.33 -17.15
C ALA A 31 -0.27 5.06 -18.47
N GLY A 32 0.81 5.58 -19.06
CA GLY A 32 0.79 6.26 -20.36
C GLY A 32 0.35 5.36 -21.50
N ARG A 33 0.94 4.17 -21.59
CA ARG A 33 0.55 3.16 -22.58
C ARG A 33 -0.89 2.71 -22.41
N TRP A 34 -1.35 2.56 -21.17
CA TRP A 34 -2.72 2.18 -20.89
C TRP A 34 -3.74 3.26 -21.25
N LEU A 35 -3.43 4.54 -20.96
CA LEU A 35 -4.33 5.68 -21.24
C LEU A 35 -4.37 6.04 -22.73
N TYR A 36 -3.20 6.11 -23.36
CA TYR A 36 -3.06 6.73 -24.68
C TYR A 36 -2.66 5.75 -25.78
N GLY A 37 -2.21 4.56 -25.41
CA GLY A 37 -1.63 3.56 -26.30
C GLY A 37 -0.16 3.85 -26.64
N GLU A 38 0.57 2.81 -27.05
CA GLU A 38 2.02 2.84 -27.27
C GLU A 38 2.45 3.89 -28.33
N LYS A 39 1.62 4.14 -29.35
CA LYS A 39 1.94 5.11 -30.39
C LYS A 39 1.92 6.54 -29.87
N ALA A 40 0.97 6.88 -29.01
CA ALA A 40 0.83 8.23 -28.44
C ALA A 40 1.94 8.53 -27.43
N THR A 41 2.43 7.54 -26.69
CA THR A 41 3.56 7.73 -25.75
C THR A 41 4.91 8.00 -26.42
N LYS A 42 4.99 7.87 -27.73
CA LYS A 42 6.19 8.19 -28.53
C LYS A 42 6.10 9.55 -29.25
N GLN A 43 5.02 10.31 -29.05
CA GLN A 43 4.80 11.61 -29.69
C GLN A 43 5.50 12.74 -28.93
N PRO A 44 5.88 13.83 -29.59
CA PRO A 44 6.56 14.97 -28.95
C PRO A 44 5.74 15.68 -27.87
N ASN A 45 4.42 15.53 -27.87
CA ASN A 45 3.50 16.13 -26.92
C ASN A 45 3.17 15.21 -25.74
N TYR A 46 3.85 14.07 -25.61
CA TYR A 46 3.73 13.19 -24.46
C TYR A 46 4.85 13.43 -23.46
N TRP A 47 4.48 13.55 -22.18
CA TRP A 47 5.41 13.78 -21.08
C TRP A 47 5.14 12.80 -19.93
N MET A 48 6.17 12.15 -19.46
CA MET A 48 6.10 11.37 -18.23
C MET A 48 6.51 12.26 -17.06
N ILE A 49 5.57 12.45 -16.12
CA ILE A 49 5.78 13.20 -14.89
C ILE A 49 5.60 12.22 -13.71
N PRO A 50 6.67 11.65 -13.19
CA PRO A 50 6.58 10.73 -12.06
C PRO A 50 5.93 11.38 -10.84
N ASN A 51 5.15 10.62 -10.09
CA ASN A 51 4.64 11.08 -8.81
C ASN A 51 5.83 11.24 -7.84
N GLY A 52 5.84 12.35 -7.12
CA GLY A 52 6.80 12.61 -6.05
C GLY A 52 6.12 12.71 -4.70
N VAL A 53 6.89 12.58 -3.63
CA VAL A 53 6.47 12.81 -2.26
C VAL A 53 7.36 13.87 -1.61
N ASP A 54 6.81 14.63 -0.68
CA ASP A 54 7.59 15.57 0.13
C ASP A 54 8.38 14.78 1.19
N LEU A 55 9.67 14.61 0.95
CA LEU A 55 10.55 13.82 1.82
C LEU A 55 10.60 14.40 3.25
N ASN A 56 10.51 15.72 3.42
CA ASN A 56 10.53 16.33 4.76
C ASN A 56 9.26 15.97 5.54
N ARG A 57 8.12 15.95 4.86
CA ARG A 57 6.82 15.60 5.45
C ARG A 57 6.77 14.14 5.89
N PHE A 58 7.35 13.23 5.11
CA PHE A 58 7.30 11.80 5.38
C PHE A 58 8.50 11.27 6.17
N ALA A 59 9.55 12.07 6.39
CA ALA A 59 10.73 11.65 7.14
C ALA A 59 10.37 11.09 8.53
N PHE A 60 11.10 10.06 8.96
CA PHE A 60 10.92 9.48 10.28
C PHE A 60 11.21 10.51 11.39
N CYS A 61 10.34 10.55 12.40
CA CYS A 61 10.45 11.41 13.57
C CYS A 61 10.04 10.62 14.82
N GLU A 62 11.00 10.39 15.74
CA GLU A 62 10.76 9.57 16.94
C GLU A 62 9.74 10.20 17.88
N GLU A 63 9.74 11.53 18.05
CA GLU A 63 8.77 12.23 18.88
C GLU A 63 7.35 12.03 18.36
N LYS A 64 7.18 12.15 17.04
CA LYS A 64 5.88 11.93 16.39
C LYS A 64 5.43 10.47 16.52
N ARG A 65 6.36 9.53 16.37
CA ARG A 65 6.08 8.09 16.58
C ARG A 65 5.55 7.82 17.98
N GLN A 66 6.20 8.37 19.01
CA GLN A 66 5.79 8.19 20.39
C GLN A 66 4.40 8.78 20.64
N GLN A 67 4.17 10.01 20.17
CA GLN A 67 2.87 10.68 20.26
C GLN A 67 1.76 9.85 19.61
N MET A 68 1.93 9.48 18.36
CA MET A 68 0.92 8.74 17.60
C MET A 68 0.65 7.34 18.18
N ARG A 69 1.68 6.64 18.65
CA ARG A 69 1.50 5.36 19.35
C ARG A 69 0.70 5.52 20.64
N GLN A 70 0.96 6.57 21.41
CA GLN A 70 0.18 6.89 22.61
C GLN A 70 -1.29 7.17 22.27
N GLU A 71 -1.56 7.97 21.24
CA GLU A 71 -2.91 8.29 20.77
C GLU A 71 -3.69 7.05 20.32
N LEU A 72 -3.00 6.07 19.71
CA LEU A 72 -3.59 4.81 19.26
C LEU A 72 -3.57 3.70 20.31
N GLY A 73 -3.08 3.96 21.53
CA GLY A 73 -2.99 2.95 22.60
C GLY A 73 -2.00 1.82 22.30
N ILE A 74 -0.94 2.10 21.54
CA ILE A 74 0.08 1.11 21.14
C ILE A 74 1.30 1.24 22.05
N ALA A 75 1.67 0.17 22.75
CA ALA A 75 2.85 0.16 23.61
C ALA A 75 4.16 0.29 22.79
N LYS A 76 5.21 0.80 23.44
CA LYS A 76 6.49 1.08 22.79
C LYS A 76 7.11 -0.14 22.10
N ASP A 77 7.00 -1.30 22.73
CA ASP A 77 7.57 -2.59 22.30
C ASP A 77 6.64 -3.42 21.41
N THR A 78 5.45 -2.92 21.10
CA THR A 78 4.50 -3.59 20.19
C THR A 78 4.98 -3.48 18.75
N PHE A 79 5.05 -4.61 18.04
CA PHE A 79 5.39 -4.63 16.62
C PHE A 79 4.16 -4.36 15.76
N VAL A 80 4.25 -3.34 14.89
CA VAL A 80 3.12 -2.86 14.09
C VAL A 80 3.31 -3.15 12.61
N LEU A 81 2.48 -4.04 12.07
CA LEU A 81 2.29 -4.17 10.63
C LEU A 81 1.35 -3.07 10.17
N GLY A 82 1.70 -2.35 9.12
CA GLY A 82 0.89 -1.26 8.61
C GLY A 82 0.53 -1.40 7.14
N HIS A 83 -0.65 -0.87 6.79
CA HIS A 83 -1.09 -0.71 5.42
C HIS A 83 -1.85 0.61 5.26
N ILE A 84 -1.55 1.36 4.21
CA ILE A 84 -2.28 2.57 3.83
C ILE A 84 -2.79 2.41 2.42
N GLY A 85 -4.12 2.46 2.26
CA GLY A 85 -4.75 2.32 0.96
C GLY A 85 -6.25 2.18 1.05
N ARG A 86 -6.94 2.40 -0.07
CA ARG A 86 -8.39 2.22 -0.15
C ARG A 86 -8.76 0.74 0.08
N LEU A 87 -9.75 0.47 0.91
CA LEU A 87 -10.22 -0.89 1.17
C LEU A 87 -11.08 -1.41 -0.01
N THR A 88 -10.38 -1.86 -1.04
CA THR A 88 -10.95 -2.35 -2.31
C THR A 88 -10.26 -3.65 -2.73
N VAL A 89 -10.87 -4.39 -3.66
CA VAL A 89 -10.37 -5.69 -4.14
C VAL A 89 -8.89 -5.65 -4.55
N PRO A 90 -8.40 -4.64 -5.31
CA PRO A 90 -6.98 -4.58 -5.71
C PRO A 90 -5.99 -4.61 -4.55
N LYS A 91 -6.35 -4.06 -3.39
CA LYS A 91 -5.45 -3.94 -2.23
C LYS A 91 -5.32 -5.23 -1.41
N ASN A 92 -6.21 -6.21 -1.64
CA ASN A 92 -6.12 -7.56 -1.08
C ASN A 92 -6.04 -7.60 0.45
N HIS A 93 -6.90 -6.82 1.12
CA HIS A 93 -6.95 -6.78 2.59
C HIS A 93 -7.29 -8.14 3.20
N GLN A 94 -8.01 -9.00 2.47
CA GLN A 94 -8.28 -10.36 2.92
C GLN A 94 -6.98 -11.12 3.21
N PHE A 95 -6.05 -11.13 2.25
CA PHE A 95 -4.74 -11.76 2.44
C PHE A 95 -3.98 -11.15 3.61
N LEU A 96 -3.98 -9.82 3.74
CA LEU A 96 -3.28 -9.10 4.80
C LEU A 96 -3.81 -9.47 6.19
N VAL A 97 -5.12 -9.52 6.36
CA VAL A 97 -5.77 -9.88 7.63
C VAL A 97 -5.48 -11.34 8.01
N GLU A 98 -5.54 -12.27 7.04
CA GLU A 98 -5.18 -13.67 7.25
C GLU A 98 -3.69 -13.82 7.61
N LEU A 99 -2.80 -13.12 6.92
CA LEU A 99 -1.37 -13.08 7.22
C LEU A 99 -1.13 -12.60 8.65
N PHE A 100 -1.77 -11.49 9.04
CA PHE A 100 -1.64 -10.96 10.39
C PHE A 100 -2.20 -11.91 11.44
N ALA A 101 -3.34 -12.55 11.20
CA ALA A 101 -3.92 -13.50 12.15
C ALA A 101 -2.99 -14.69 12.43
N GLU A 102 -2.33 -15.23 11.40
CA GLU A 102 -1.33 -16.28 11.55
C GLU A 102 -0.09 -15.78 12.31
N TYR A 103 0.41 -14.60 11.97
CA TYR A 103 1.56 -13.98 12.63
C TYR A 103 1.29 -13.68 14.11
N HIS A 104 0.11 -13.11 14.42
CA HIS A 104 -0.29 -12.69 15.77
C HIS A 104 -0.40 -13.85 16.75
N LYS A 105 -0.78 -15.05 16.30
CA LYS A 105 -0.83 -16.26 17.16
C LYS A 105 0.50 -16.57 17.83
N GLU A 106 1.60 -16.38 17.09
CA GLU A 106 2.96 -16.64 17.58
C GLU A 106 3.60 -15.38 18.20
N ASN A 107 3.08 -14.22 17.88
CA ASN A 107 3.61 -12.92 18.30
C ASN A 107 2.49 -12.03 18.84
N PRO A 108 1.93 -12.33 20.03
CA PRO A 108 0.75 -11.62 20.56
C PRO A 108 1.00 -10.15 20.88
N ASN A 109 2.26 -9.72 21.08
CA ASN A 109 2.60 -8.31 21.19
C ASN A 109 2.80 -7.68 19.79
N SER A 110 1.78 -7.78 18.96
CA SER A 110 1.72 -7.16 17.62
C SER A 110 0.38 -6.51 17.36
N ARG A 111 0.34 -5.58 16.42
CA ARG A 111 -0.87 -4.90 15.94
C ARG A 111 -0.86 -4.82 14.42
N LEU A 112 -2.05 -4.82 13.82
CA LEU A 112 -2.25 -4.45 12.43
C LEU A 112 -2.90 -3.07 12.37
N LEU A 113 -2.26 -2.12 11.69
CA LEU A 113 -2.79 -0.78 11.47
C LEU A 113 -3.24 -0.64 10.02
N LEU A 114 -4.53 -0.40 9.82
CA LEU A 114 -5.16 -0.17 8.52
C LEU A 114 -5.63 1.28 8.42
N VAL A 115 -5.08 2.01 7.46
CA VAL A 115 -5.44 3.42 7.19
C VAL A 115 -6.08 3.51 5.82
N GLY A 116 -7.33 3.92 5.78
CA GLY A 116 -8.11 4.04 4.55
C GLY A 116 -9.56 3.63 4.77
N ASP A 117 -10.35 3.86 3.74
CA ASP A 117 -11.76 3.52 3.71
C ASP A 117 -12.09 2.91 2.34
N GLY A 118 -13.26 2.31 2.17
CA GLY A 118 -13.68 1.73 0.90
C GLY A 118 -14.79 0.71 1.06
N GLU A 119 -15.22 0.18 -0.08
CA GLU A 119 -16.35 -0.76 -0.19
C GLU A 119 -16.18 -2.06 0.63
N LEU A 120 -14.95 -2.42 0.99
CA LEU A 120 -14.64 -3.64 1.75
C LEU A 120 -14.43 -3.36 3.25
N PHE A 121 -14.67 -2.14 3.76
CA PHE A 121 -14.39 -1.80 5.16
C PHE A 121 -15.11 -2.75 6.13
N GLU A 122 -16.42 -2.90 5.98
CA GLU A 122 -17.23 -3.80 6.83
C GLU A 122 -16.83 -5.28 6.65
N THR A 123 -16.51 -5.69 5.42
CA THR A 123 -16.07 -7.07 5.14
C THR A 123 -14.77 -7.39 5.86
N VAL A 124 -13.80 -6.47 5.84
CA VAL A 124 -12.52 -6.61 6.54
C VAL A 124 -12.73 -6.66 8.05
N GLN A 125 -13.61 -5.81 8.59
CA GLN A 125 -13.95 -5.80 10.01
C GLN A 125 -14.60 -7.13 10.45
N GLN A 126 -15.53 -7.65 9.67
CA GLN A 126 -16.15 -8.96 9.92
C GLN A 126 -15.12 -10.09 9.86
N GLN A 127 -14.20 -10.06 8.92
CA GLN A 127 -13.11 -11.04 8.83
C GLN A 127 -12.21 -11.01 10.08
N CYS A 128 -11.87 -9.83 10.59
CA CYS A 128 -11.11 -9.70 11.85
C CYS A 128 -11.85 -10.35 13.03
N THR A 129 -13.18 -10.17 13.09
CA THR A 129 -14.02 -10.77 14.11
C THR A 129 -14.06 -12.31 14.00
N GLN A 130 -14.23 -12.83 12.79
CA GLN A 130 -14.23 -14.29 12.55
C GLN A 130 -12.90 -14.95 12.89
N LEU A 131 -11.79 -14.24 12.71
CA LEU A 131 -10.45 -14.73 13.04
C LEU A 131 -10.05 -14.47 14.51
N GLY A 132 -10.91 -13.79 15.29
CA GLY A 132 -10.68 -13.50 16.71
C GLY A 132 -9.54 -12.51 16.97
N ILE A 133 -9.28 -11.59 16.05
CA ILE A 133 -8.19 -10.61 16.11
C ILE A 133 -8.65 -9.15 16.17
N SER A 134 -9.95 -8.90 16.37
CA SER A 134 -10.51 -7.53 16.36
C SER A 134 -9.78 -6.56 17.29
N ASP A 135 -9.42 -7.03 18.51
CA ASP A 135 -8.73 -6.20 19.51
C ASP A 135 -7.27 -5.90 19.15
N SER A 136 -6.73 -6.58 18.13
CA SER A 136 -5.34 -6.42 17.65
C SER A 136 -5.26 -5.70 16.31
N VAL A 137 -6.39 -5.36 15.69
CA VAL A 137 -6.48 -4.62 14.43
C VAL A 137 -7.04 -3.23 14.66
N ILE A 138 -6.30 -2.22 14.25
CA ILE A 138 -6.67 -0.80 14.37
C ILE A 138 -7.08 -0.30 12.99
N MET A 139 -8.37 -0.03 12.78
CA MET A 139 -8.92 0.51 11.55
C MET A 139 -9.30 1.97 11.79
N VAL A 140 -8.53 2.91 11.25
CA VAL A 140 -8.72 4.35 11.53
C VAL A 140 -9.55 5.09 10.48
N GLY A 141 -9.99 4.41 9.42
CA GLY A 141 -10.70 5.04 8.31
C GLY A 141 -9.78 5.90 7.43
N SER A 142 -10.38 6.72 6.58
CA SER A 142 -9.64 7.63 5.70
C SER A 142 -9.02 8.78 6.49
N LYS A 143 -7.75 9.09 6.21
CA LYS A 143 -6.99 10.17 6.86
C LYS A 143 -6.29 11.03 5.81
N THR A 144 -6.16 12.33 6.10
CA THR A 144 -5.44 13.31 5.26
C THR A 144 -3.99 13.49 5.67
N ASN A 145 -3.65 13.16 6.93
CA ASN A 145 -2.32 13.22 7.53
C ASN A 145 -1.68 11.82 7.58
N THR A 146 -1.55 11.17 6.42
CA THR A 146 -1.03 9.79 6.34
C THR A 146 0.41 9.68 6.84
N GLU A 147 1.20 10.75 6.73
CA GLU A 147 2.57 10.85 7.24
C GLU A 147 2.70 10.52 8.71
N ASP A 148 1.70 10.85 9.53
CA ASP A 148 1.69 10.55 10.96
C ASP A 148 1.53 9.04 11.23
N TYR A 149 0.76 8.35 10.39
CA TYR A 149 0.49 6.93 10.54
C TYR A 149 1.67 6.04 10.09
N TYR A 150 2.49 6.49 9.13
CA TYR A 150 3.73 5.80 8.80
C TYR A 150 4.70 5.76 9.99
N GLN A 151 4.72 6.80 10.83
CA GLN A 151 5.57 6.85 12.04
C GLN A 151 5.27 5.72 13.02
N VAL A 152 4.03 5.22 13.05
CA VAL A 152 3.59 4.18 13.98
C VAL A 152 4.10 2.79 13.61
N MET A 153 4.28 2.55 12.31
CA MET A 153 4.56 1.23 11.73
C MET A 153 6.01 0.78 11.95
N ASP A 154 6.23 -0.52 11.89
CA ASP A 154 7.55 -1.17 11.90
C ASP A 154 7.83 -1.87 10.56
N VAL A 155 6.77 -2.23 9.84
CA VAL A 155 6.83 -2.77 8.48
C VAL A 155 5.59 -2.33 7.70
N PHE A 156 5.78 -1.94 6.46
CA PHE A 156 4.70 -1.66 5.53
C PHE A 156 4.42 -2.89 4.67
N VAL A 157 3.18 -3.40 4.73
CA VAL A 157 2.77 -4.64 4.03
C VAL A 157 1.77 -4.30 2.93
N PHE A 158 2.09 -4.66 1.69
CA PHE A 158 1.32 -4.24 0.53
C PHE A 158 1.08 -5.41 -0.45
N PRO A 159 0.14 -6.31 -0.13
CA PRO A 159 -0.13 -7.53 -0.88
C PRO A 159 -1.10 -7.30 -2.06
N SER A 160 -1.02 -6.15 -2.73
CA SER A 160 -1.93 -5.78 -3.81
C SER A 160 -1.88 -6.77 -4.97
N LEU A 161 -3.04 -7.02 -5.58
CA LEU A 161 -3.20 -7.91 -6.74
C LEU A 161 -2.75 -7.22 -8.04
N TRP A 162 -2.92 -5.92 -8.14
CA TRP A 162 -2.47 -5.08 -9.26
C TRP A 162 -2.42 -3.62 -8.85
N GLU A 163 -1.46 -2.88 -9.40
CA GLU A 163 -1.27 -1.43 -9.19
C GLU A 163 -0.79 -0.76 -10.47
N GLY A 164 -1.05 0.54 -10.56
CA GLY A 164 -0.34 1.43 -11.47
C GLY A 164 1.01 1.83 -10.85
N LEU A 165 1.05 2.98 -10.19
CA LEU A 165 2.18 3.40 -9.35
C LEU A 165 1.63 3.66 -7.93
N PRO A 166 1.84 2.75 -6.95
CA PRO A 166 1.31 2.90 -5.60
C PRO A 166 2.11 3.94 -4.80
N VAL A 167 1.57 5.17 -4.73
CA VAL A 167 2.22 6.30 -4.02
C VAL A 167 2.44 5.98 -2.54
N SER A 168 1.53 5.25 -1.89
CA SER A 168 1.70 4.84 -0.49
C SER A 168 2.94 3.99 -0.23
N VAL A 169 3.43 3.23 -1.22
CA VAL A 169 4.72 2.52 -1.13
C VAL A 169 5.89 3.50 -1.20
N VAL A 170 5.79 4.54 -2.02
CA VAL A 170 6.82 5.60 -2.10
C VAL A 170 6.88 6.38 -0.79
N GLU A 171 5.72 6.71 -0.21
CA GLU A 171 5.59 7.37 1.09
C GLU A 171 6.19 6.54 2.23
N ALA A 172 5.91 5.23 2.27
CA ALA A 172 6.48 4.31 3.24
C ALA A 172 8.03 4.25 3.16
N GLN A 173 8.57 4.22 1.95
CA GLN A 173 10.02 4.27 1.73
C GLN A 173 10.63 5.62 2.14
N ALA A 174 9.94 6.74 1.88
CA ALA A 174 10.36 8.06 2.34
C ALA A 174 10.42 8.16 3.87
N ASN A 175 9.54 7.43 4.58
CA ASN A 175 9.59 7.26 6.03
C ASN A 175 10.73 6.33 6.49
N GLY A 176 11.35 5.59 5.60
CA GLY A 176 12.40 4.62 5.91
C GLY A 176 11.89 3.24 6.34
N LEU A 177 10.60 2.96 6.17
CA LEU A 177 10.01 1.67 6.50
C LEU A 177 10.51 0.54 5.57
N PRO A 178 10.76 -0.66 6.11
CA PRO A 178 10.84 -1.85 5.30
C PRO A 178 9.48 -2.13 4.66
N CYS A 179 9.46 -2.43 3.36
CA CYS A 179 8.27 -2.65 2.57
C CYS A 179 8.23 -4.08 2.03
N LEU A 180 7.20 -4.83 2.40
CA LEU A 180 6.90 -6.15 1.84
C LEU A 180 5.78 -6.00 0.81
N LEU A 181 6.09 -6.24 -0.45
CA LEU A 181 5.19 -6.00 -1.59
C LEU A 181 4.90 -7.31 -2.32
N SER A 182 3.73 -7.41 -2.95
CA SER A 182 3.47 -8.53 -3.86
C SER A 182 4.32 -8.42 -5.13
N ASP A 183 4.77 -9.55 -5.65
CA ASP A 183 5.61 -9.67 -6.85
C ASP A 183 4.86 -9.41 -8.17
N VAL A 184 3.54 -9.19 -8.10
CA VAL A 184 2.70 -8.91 -9.27
C VAL A 184 2.52 -7.41 -9.57
N ILE A 185 3.00 -6.52 -8.69
CA ILE A 185 2.94 -5.08 -8.92
C ILE A 185 4.18 -4.57 -9.66
N THR A 186 4.17 -3.29 -10.05
CA THR A 186 5.28 -2.68 -10.78
C THR A 186 6.53 -2.51 -9.90
N HIS A 187 7.71 -2.71 -10.49
CA HIS A 187 8.99 -2.40 -9.87
C HIS A 187 9.40 -0.91 -10.00
N ASP A 188 8.58 -0.07 -10.64
CA ASP A 188 8.83 1.38 -10.73
C ASP A 188 8.83 2.09 -9.36
N VAL A 189 8.38 1.40 -8.29
CA VAL A 189 8.39 1.88 -6.91
C VAL A 189 9.63 1.42 -6.11
N ASP A 190 10.58 0.75 -6.73
CA ASP A 190 11.79 0.23 -6.10
C ASP A 190 12.85 1.35 -5.98
N LEU A 191 12.65 2.21 -4.98
CA LEU A 191 13.45 3.43 -4.79
C LEU A 191 14.53 3.30 -3.70
N THR A 192 14.44 2.25 -2.86
CA THR A 192 15.36 1.99 -1.75
C THR A 192 15.69 0.50 -1.64
N ASP A 193 16.74 0.16 -0.91
CA ASP A 193 17.12 -1.21 -0.56
C ASP A 193 16.20 -1.90 0.47
N LYS A 194 15.16 -1.22 0.93
CA LYS A 194 14.21 -1.71 1.94
C LYS A 194 12.97 -2.37 1.35
N VAL A 195 12.88 -2.52 0.03
CA VAL A 195 11.77 -3.15 -0.66
C VAL A 195 12.06 -4.63 -0.89
N LYS A 196 11.08 -5.48 -0.59
CA LYS A 196 11.13 -6.91 -0.88
C LYS A 196 9.83 -7.36 -1.55
N TYR A 197 9.96 -8.05 -2.69
CA TYR A 197 8.84 -8.61 -3.43
C TYR A 197 8.61 -10.06 -3.05
N LEU A 198 7.35 -10.41 -2.79
CA LEU A 198 6.94 -11.73 -2.28
C LEU A 198 5.74 -12.24 -3.06
N THR A 199 5.74 -13.54 -3.36
CA THR A 199 4.61 -14.16 -4.05
C THR A 199 3.37 -14.26 -3.17
N LEU A 200 2.21 -14.04 -3.75
CA LEU A 200 0.92 -14.18 -3.06
C LEU A 200 0.48 -15.66 -2.91
N THR A 201 1.14 -16.58 -3.59
CA THR A 201 0.81 -18.01 -3.57
C THR A 201 1.38 -18.75 -2.36
N ASP A 202 2.35 -18.15 -1.66
CA ASP A 202 2.97 -18.72 -0.46
C ASP A 202 3.02 -17.71 0.68
N LYS A 203 2.04 -17.77 1.57
CA LYS A 203 1.94 -16.91 2.77
C LYS A 203 3.09 -17.13 3.76
N LYS A 204 3.70 -18.33 3.79
CA LYS A 204 4.81 -18.64 4.71
C LYS A 204 6.04 -17.77 4.46
N VAL A 205 6.30 -17.38 3.21
CA VAL A 205 7.40 -16.49 2.87
C VAL A 205 7.18 -15.12 3.52
N TRP A 206 5.95 -14.58 3.46
CA TRP A 206 5.58 -13.33 4.14
C TRP A 206 5.75 -13.42 5.65
N LEU A 207 5.26 -14.49 6.28
CA LEU A 207 5.40 -14.71 7.73
C LEU A 207 6.86 -14.76 8.17
N CYS A 208 7.70 -15.44 7.41
CA CYS A 208 9.14 -15.52 7.67
C CYS A 208 9.80 -14.13 7.62
N ASP A 209 9.48 -13.32 6.61
CA ASP A 209 10.05 -11.99 6.45
C ASP A 209 9.56 -11.01 7.52
N VAL A 210 8.28 -11.02 7.87
CA VAL A 210 7.74 -10.23 8.99
C VAL A 210 8.44 -10.60 10.30
N ALA A 211 8.60 -11.89 10.60
CA ALA A 211 9.30 -12.35 11.81
C ALA A 211 10.79 -11.97 11.84
N ASN A 212 11.46 -11.98 10.68
CA ASN A 212 12.86 -11.54 10.57
C ASN A 212 13.01 -10.04 10.82
N LEU A 213 12.09 -9.21 10.35
CA LEU A 213 12.07 -7.77 10.60
C LEU A 213 11.82 -7.47 12.07
N GLN A 214 10.91 -8.18 12.74
CA GLN A 214 10.67 -8.03 14.17
C GLN A 214 11.92 -8.35 15.01
N ARG A 215 12.69 -9.39 14.65
CA ARG A 215 13.93 -9.74 15.37
C ARG A 215 14.99 -8.63 15.26
N LYS A 216 15.11 -8.00 14.09
CA LYS A 216 16.04 -6.87 13.86
C LYS A 216 15.63 -5.61 14.63
N HIS A 217 14.33 -5.42 14.86
CA HIS A 217 13.80 -4.28 15.61
C HIS A 217 14.11 -4.36 17.12
N ARG A 218 14.36 -5.57 17.66
CA ARG A 218 14.64 -5.80 19.08
C ARG A 218 16.13 -5.67 19.45
N ILE A 219 17.02 -5.43 18.48
CA ILE A 219 18.45 -5.19 18.66
C ILE A 219 18.74 -3.70 18.55
#